data_dcd6d017010c2a5b5212946e2c7c72a3
#
_entry.id   dcd6d017010c2a5b5212946e2c7c72a3
#
_cell.length_a   1.000
_cell.length_b   1.000
_cell.length_c   1.000
_cell.angle_alpha   90.00
_cell.angle_beta   90.00
_cell.angle_gamma   90.00
#
_symmetry.space_group_name_H-M   'P 1'
#
loop_
_entity.id
_entity.type
_entity.pdbx_description
1 polymer ?
#
loop_
_entity_poly.entity_id
_entity_poly.type
_entity_poly.pdbx_seq_one_letter_code
_entity_poly.pdbx_strand_id
1 'polypeptide(L)'
;MQAVILLAGYGSRLKRDDIPHKCLLPFGNETLLSRHLSVLESLGMERAVLVVGHNKEAVKNYAQGLGLALPIEFVENDRYETTGNTLSLVMGLRNREGEFLVMDGDVLYPRAVLKNYVRQSQPSSFAVTPVDIDDTEATKVLLRDDQTIASFVTKRDLTEEEKSKFHMAGEAIGFFMLTQATARNLVDLYDREEARFIQALWEIIFNEITSHNEIRPYAIASGGCIEIDTQQDYEEALRMYPFQAENH
;
A
#
# COMPACT_ATOMS: atom_id res chain seq x y z
N MET A 1 16.34 3.81 -4.19
CA MET A 1 14.96 3.67 -3.66
C MET A 1 14.78 2.31 -3.02
N GLN A 2 14.09 2.23 -1.90
CA GLN A 2 13.76 0.99 -1.19
C GLN A 2 12.25 0.74 -1.27
N ALA A 3 11.83 -0.54 -1.32
CA ALA A 3 10.43 -0.89 -1.21
C ALA A 3 10.10 -1.33 0.23
N VAL A 4 8.94 -0.92 0.75
CA VAL A 4 8.38 -1.38 2.03
C VAL A 4 7.04 -2.04 1.72
N ILE A 5 6.88 -3.32 2.04
CA ILE A 5 5.62 -4.05 1.83
C ILE A 5 5.00 -4.39 3.19
N LEU A 6 3.74 -3.96 3.39
CA LEU A 6 2.99 -4.18 4.61
C LEU A 6 2.29 -5.54 4.57
N LEU A 7 2.80 -6.50 5.33
CA LEU A 7 2.39 -7.91 5.35
C LEU A 7 2.06 -8.41 6.77
N ALA A 8 1.80 -7.52 7.71
CA ALA A 8 1.61 -7.95 9.10
C ALA A 8 0.17 -8.39 9.41
N GLY A 9 -0.81 -7.97 8.60
CA GLY A 9 -2.22 -8.14 8.85
C GLY A 9 -2.73 -9.60 8.80
N TYR A 10 -3.79 -9.89 9.55
CA TYR A 10 -4.41 -11.21 9.62
C TYR A 10 -5.24 -11.60 8.37
N GLY A 11 -5.83 -10.61 7.65
CA GLY A 11 -6.67 -10.88 6.49
C GLY A 11 -7.97 -11.65 6.81
N SER A 12 -8.56 -11.41 7.97
CA SER A 12 -9.70 -12.18 8.54
C SER A 12 -10.97 -12.24 7.66
N ARG A 13 -11.18 -11.29 6.77
CA ARG A 13 -12.35 -11.21 5.88
C ARG A 13 -12.32 -12.26 4.76
N LEU A 14 -11.13 -12.69 4.35
CA LEU A 14 -10.95 -13.64 3.24
C LEU A 14 -11.37 -15.08 3.58
N LYS A 15 -11.30 -15.50 4.87
CA LYS A 15 -11.70 -16.82 5.38
C LYS A 15 -11.10 -18.01 4.61
N ARG A 16 -9.81 -17.94 4.28
CA ARG A 16 -9.04 -18.97 3.55
C ARG A 16 -8.05 -19.64 4.49
N ASP A 17 -8.54 -20.62 5.26
CA ASP A 17 -7.72 -21.38 6.23
C ASP A 17 -6.69 -22.33 5.55
N ASP A 18 -6.86 -22.58 4.25
CA ASP A 18 -5.95 -23.39 3.42
C ASP A 18 -4.69 -22.62 2.99
N ILE A 19 -4.67 -21.29 3.14
CA ILE A 19 -3.55 -20.44 2.78
C ILE A 19 -3.03 -19.74 4.04
N PRO A 20 -1.72 -19.87 4.34
CA PRO A 20 -1.19 -19.36 5.63
C PRO A 20 -1.22 -17.84 5.73
N HIS A 21 -1.18 -17.11 4.60
CA HIS A 21 -1.20 -15.65 4.59
C HIS A 21 -1.76 -15.12 3.27
N LYS A 22 -2.53 -14.02 3.32
CA LYS A 22 -3.18 -13.38 2.18
C LYS A 22 -2.21 -13.06 1.01
N CYS A 23 -0.99 -12.60 1.31
CA CYS A 23 0.01 -12.34 0.27
C CYS A 23 0.50 -13.60 -0.47
N LEU A 24 0.18 -14.79 0.04
CA LEU A 24 0.50 -16.08 -0.58
C LEU A 24 -0.65 -16.64 -1.42
N LEU A 25 -1.70 -15.87 -1.67
CA LEU A 25 -2.79 -16.23 -2.59
C LEU A 25 -2.22 -16.56 -3.97
N PRO A 26 -2.58 -17.72 -4.55
CA PRO A 26 -2.05 -18.16 -5.85
C PRO A 26 -2.73 -17.45 -7.02
N PHE A 27 -1.92 -17.07 -8.01
CA PHE A 27 -2.32 -16.54 -9.31
C PHE A 27 -1.52 -17.27 -10.41
N GLY A 28 -2.06 -18.37 -10.93
CA GLY A 28 -1.33 -19.24 -11.84
C GLY A 28 -0.10 -19.85 -11.14
N ASN A 29 1.09 -19.56 -11.64
CA ASN A 29 2.37 -20.04 -11.09
C ASN A 29 3.02 -19.07 -10.08
N GLU A 30 2.35 -17.97 -9.75
CA GLU A 30 2.83 -16.92 -8.85
C GLU A 30 1.91 -16.79 -7.64
N THR A 31 2.38 -16.08 -6.63
CA THR A 31 1.55 -15.51 -5.55
C THR A 31 1.58 -13.99 -5.63
N LEU A 32 0.71 -13.31 -4.86
CA LEU A 32 0.82 -11.84 -4.75
C LEU A 32 2.23 -11.42 -4.35
N LEU A 33 2.81 -12.07 -3.34
CA LEU A 33 4.15 -11.73 -2.84
C LEU A 33 5.24 -11.95 -3.89
N SER A 34 5.25 -13.09 -4.59
CA SER A 34 6.25 -13.33 -5.62
C SER A 34 6.12 -12.35 -6.79
N ARG A 35 4.90 -11.96 -7.12
CA ARG A 35 4.61 -10.91 -8.09
C ARG A 35 5.19 -9.57 -7.69
N HIS A 36 4.92 -9.11 -6.46
CA HIS A 36 5.47 -7.86 -5.94
C HIS A 36 7.00 -7.88 -6.01
N LEU A 37 7.62 -8.89 -5.44
CA LEU A 37 9.08 -8.99 -5.37
C LEU A 37 9.73 -9.05 -6.76
N SER A 38 9.16 -9.80 -7.70
CA SER A 38 9.64 -9.88 -9.08
C SER A 38 9.57 -8.53 -9.82
N VAL A 39 8.50 -7.74 -9.62
CA VAL A 39 8.40 -6.40 -10.21
C VAL A 39 9.43 -5.45 -9.57
N LEU A 40 9.59 -5.48 -8.25
CA LEU A 40 10.57 -4.66 -7.54
C LEU A 40 12.01 -4.97 -7.96
N GLU A 41 12.34 -6.25 -8.14
CA GLU A 41 13.63 -6.66 -8.71
C GLU A 41 13.83 -6.10 -10.13
N SER A 42 12.82 -6.21 -11.00
CA SER A 42 12.87 -5.67 -12.37
C SER A 42 12.98 -4.15 -12.44
N LEU A 43 12.57 -3.44 -11.38
CA LEU A 43 12.72 -2.00 -11.22
C LEU A 43 14.08 -1.59 -10.66
N GLY A 44 14.94 -2.54 -10.28
CA GLY A 44 16.24 -2.27 -9.69
C GLY A 44 16.16 -1.64 -8.30
N MET A 45 15.17 -2.01 -7.49
CA MET A 45 15.09 -1.56 -6.09
C MET A 45 16.32 -2.01 -5.32
N GLU A 46 16.83 -1.16 -4.42
CA GLU A 46 18.00 -1.46 -3.60
C GLU A 46 17.74 -2.61 -2.62
N ARG A 47 16.50 -2.70 -2.11
CA ARG A 47 16.01 -3.76 -1.23
C ARG A 47 14.50 -3.73 -1.12
N ALA A 48 13.92 -4.85 -0.66
CA ALA A 48 12.55 -4.94 -0.19
C ALA A 48 12.54 -5.18 1.33
N VAL A 49 11.85 -4.31 2.06
CA VAL A 49 11.59 -4.44 3.50
C VAL A 49 10.19 -5.02 3.66
N LEU A 50 10.09 -6.26 4.14
CA LEU A 50 8.82 -6.93 4.38
C LEU A 50 8.44 -6.80 5.85
N VAL A 51 7.40 -6.01 6.14
CA VAL A 51 6.89 -5.87 7.51
C VAL A 51 5.89 -6.99 7.76
N VAL A 52 6.31 -7.99 8.52
CA VAL A 52 5.57 -9.23 8.74
C VAL A 52 4.99 -9.32 10.16
N GLY A 53 3.92 -10.07 10.35
CA GLY A 53 3.26 -10.28 11.63
C GLY A 53 2.58 -11.63 11.68
N HIS A 54 1.30 -11.71 11.28
CA HIS A 54 0.56 -12.96 11.20
C HIS A 54 1.27 -13.98 10.30
N ASN A 55 1.42 -15.22 10.78
CA ASN A 55 2.08 -16.31 10.06
C ASN A 55 3.44 -15.91 9.43
N LYS A 56 4.19 -15.04 10.12
CA LYS A 56 5.45 -14.45 9.63
C LYS A 56 6.44 -15.47 9.10
N GLU A 57 6.56 -16.65 9.72
CA GLU A 57 7.51 -17.68 9.29
C GLU A 57 7.14 -18.27 7.91
N ALA A 58 5.85 -18.42 7.61
CA ALA A 58 5.41 -18.87 6.28
C ALA A 58 5.77 -17.83 5.20
N VAL A 59 5.55 -16.55 5.48
CA VAL A 59 5.91 -15.45 4.56
C VAL A 59 7.41 -15.36 4.35
N LYS A 60 8.22 -15.43 5.42
CA LYS A 60 9.68 -15.38 5.35
C LYS A 60 10.24 -16.55 4.53
N ASN A 61 9.83 -17.79 4.87
CA ASN A 61 10.30 -18.98 4.19
C ASN A 61 9.95 -18.93 2.68
N TYR A 62 8.74 -18.48 2.35
CA TYR A 62 8.34 -18.33 0.96
C TYR A 62 9.20 -17.30 0.23
N ALA A 63 9.35 -16.10 0.79
CA ALA A 63 10.13 -15.02 0.17
C ALA A 63 11.60 -15.42 -0.04
N GLN A 64 12.23 -16.07 0.94
CA GLN A 64 13.60 -16.58 0.86
C GLN A 64 13.75 -17.70 -0.18
N GLY A 65 12.71 -18.54 -0.34
CA GLY A 65 12.68 -19.63 -1.31
C GLY A 65 12.60 -19.18 -2.78
N LEU A 66 12.27 -17.92 -3.06
CA LEU A 66 12.17 -17.39 -4.43
C LEU A 66 13.51 -17.24 -5.15
N GLY A 67 14.63 -17.17 -4.41
CA GLY A 67 15.97 -17.07 -5.01
C GLY A 67 16.24 -15.78 -5.80
N LEU A 68 15.57 -14.68 -5.46
CA LEU A 68 15.71 -13.38 -6.10
C LEU A 68 17.07 -12.74 -5.77
N ALA A 69 17.59 -11.95 -6.70
CA ALA A 69 18.79 -11.14 -6.46
C ALA A 69 18.48 -9.88 -5.61
N LEU A 70 17.21 -9.48 -5.54
CA LEU A 70 16.74 -8.37 -4.70
C LEU A 70 16.98 -8.68 -3.21
N PRO A 71 17.77 -7.89 -2.48
CA PRO A 71 17.95 -8.07 -1.04
C PRO A 71 16.61 -7.92 -0.29
N ILE A 72 16.26 -8.90 0.54
CA ILE A 72 15.04 -8.91 1.35
C ILE A 72 15.41 -8.76 2.82
N GLU A 73 14.80 -7.79 3.47
CA GLU A 73 14.90 -7.54 4.91
C GLU A 73 13.54 -7.75 5.56
N PHE A 74 13.50 -8.41 6.73
CA PHE A 74 12.25 -8.62 7.47
C PHE A 74 12.22 -7.73 8.71
N VAL A 75 11.07 -7.08 8.92
CA VAL A 75 10.74 -6.33 10.12
C VAL A 75 9.50 -6.97 10.74
N GLU A 76 9.58 -7.36 12.01
CA GLU A 76 8.50 -8.10 12.67
C GLU A 76 7.63 -7.16 13.50
N ASN A 77 6.35 -7.06 13.17
CA ASN A 77 5.34 -6.43 14.01
C ASN A 77 4.63 -7.49 14.85
N ASP A 78 5.14 -7.79 16.03
CA ASP A 78 4.52 -8.75 16.97
C ASP A 78 3.24 -8.19 17.63
N ARG A 79 2.92 -6.91 17.42
CA ARG A 79 1.71 -6.25 17.95
C ARG A 79 0.57 -6.14 16.91
N TYR A 80 0.69 -6.83 15.77
CA TYR A 80 -0.24 -6.70 14.63
C TYR A 80 -1.72 -6.94 15.01
N GLU A 81 -2.02 -7.78 16.01
CA GLU A 81 -3.40 -8.05 16.45
C GLU A 81 -4.06 -6.87 17.17
N THR A 82 -3.27 -5.99 17.75
CA THR A 82 -3.73 -4.88 18.62
C THR A 82 -3.39 -3.51 18.06
N THR A 83 -2.84 -3.45 16.85
CA THR A 83 -2.41 -2.20 16.23
C THR A 83 -2.97 -2.05 14.82
N GLY A 84 -3.09 -0.80 14.35
CA GLY A 84 -3.38 -0.52 12.95
C GLY A 84 -2.14 -0.68 12.06
N ASN A 85 -2.33 -0.56 10.74
CA ASN A 85 -1.23 -0.67 9.77
C ASN A 85 -0.24 0.50 9.83
N THR A 86 -0.59 1.62 10.49
CA THR A 86 0.32 2.77 10.74
C THR A 86 1.58 2.32 11.48
N LEU A 87 1.47 1.44 12.50
CA LEU A 87 2.66 0.93 13.18
C LEU A 87 3.56 0.14 12.23
N SER A 88 2.99 -0.73 11.41
CA SER A 88 3.74 -1.48 10.40
C SER A 88 4.46 -0.56 9.42
N LEU A 89 3.79 0.49 8.94
CA LEU A 89 4.39 1.51 8.09
C LEU A 89 5.59 2.19 8.78
N VAL A 90 5.41 2.67 10.00
CA VAL A 90 6.47 3.32 10.79
C VAL A 90 7.65 2.38 11.00
N MET A 91 7.42 1.13 11.36
CA MET A 91 8.48 0.13 11.54
C MET A 91 9.25 -0.13 10.25
N GLY A 92 8.56 -0.17 9.11
CA GLY A 92 9.18 -0.33 7.79
C GLY A 92 10.03 0.86 7.35
N LEU A 93 9.71 2.07 7.81
CA LEU A 93 10.43 3.31 7.47
C LEU A 93 11.53 3.68 8.46
N ARG A 94 11.41 3.25 9.71
CA ARG A 94 12.27 3.68 10.82
C ARG A 94 13.74 3.32 10.60
N ASN A 95 14.64 4.28 10.89
CA ASN A 95 16.09 4.15 10.76
C ASN A 95 16.58 3.83 9.33
N ARG A 96 15.83 4.24 8.31
CA ARG A 96 16.19 4.10 6.91
C ARG A 96 16.32 5.45 6.23
N GLU A 97 17.13 5.47 5.19
CA GLU A 97 17.41 6.67 4.40
C GLU A 97 17.05 6.46 2.93
N GLY A 98 16.82 7.55 2.21
CA GLY A 98 16.49 7.54 0.80
C GLY A 98 14.99 7.67 0.52
N GLU A 99 14.60 7.31 -0.68
CA GLU A 99 13.21 7.31 -1.13
C GLU A 99 12.59 5.93 -0.93
N PHE A 100 11.30 5.91 -0.69
CA PHE A 100 10.54 4.70 -0.41
C PHE A 100 9.36 4.54 -1.37
N LEU A 101 9.19 3.33 -1.87
CA LEU A 101 7.93 2.83 -2.41
C LEU A 101 7.28 1.98 -1.31
N VAL A 102 6.14 2.42 -0.80
CA VAL A 102 5.35 1.65 0.16
C VAL A 102 4.22 0.94 -0.57
N MET A 103 3.95 -0.29 -0.20
CA MET A 103 2.91 -1.11 -0.82
C MET A 103 2.15 -1.91 0.23
N ASP A 104 0.82 -1.95 0.11
CA ASP A 104 0.01 -2.95 0.78
C ASP A 104 0.18 -4.30 0.05
N GLY A 105 0.27 -5.38 0.81
CA GLY A 105 0.64 -6.69 0.30
C GLY A 105 -0.51 -7.47 -0.35
N ASP A 106 -1.70 -6.89 -0.45
CA ASP A 106 -2.94 -7.50 -0.89
C ASP A 106 -3.51 -6.89 -2.18
N VAL A 107 -2.79 -5.98 -2.81
CA VAL A 107 -3.20 -5.34 -4.06
C VAL A 107 -2.67 -6.11 -5.27
N LEU A 108 -3.56 -6.58 -6.14
CA LEU A 108 -3.21 -7.08 -7.46
C LEU A 108 -3.27 -5.94 -8.48
N TYR A 109 -2.25 -5.86 -9.35
CA TYR A 109 -2.13 -4.81 -10.38
C TYR A 109 -1.39 -5.33 -11.61
N PRO A 110 -1.60 -4.74 -12.82
CA PRO A 110 -0.74 -4.99 -13.97
C PRO A 110 0.71 -4.54 -13.67
N ARG A 111 1.69 -5.36 -14.04
CA ARG A 111 3.11 -5.04 -13.81
C ARG A 111 3.51 -3.67 -14.39
N ALA A 112 2.97 -3.34 -15.57
CA ALA A 112 3.20 -2.05 -16.22
C ALA A 112 2.68 -0.86 -15.40
N VAL A 113 1.59 -1.02 -14.65
CA VAL A 113 1.03 0.05 -13.79
C VAL A 113 2.04 0.46 -12.73
N LEU A 114 2.57 -0.48 -11.96
CA LEU A 114 3.56 -0.17 -10.93
C LEU A 114 4.86 0.38 -11.53
N LYS A 115 5.33 -0.20 -12.66
CA LYS A 115 6.52 0.27 -13.36
C LYS A 115 6.35 1.72 -13.83
N ASN A 116 5.20 2.07 -14.40
CA ASN A 116 4.91 3.42 -14.85
C ASN A 116 4.78 4.38 -13.67
N TYR A 117 4.09 3.97 -12.60
CA TYR A 117 3.98 4.75 -11.37
C TYR A 117 5.36 5.14 -10.83
N VAL A 118 6.24 4.18 -10.60
CA VAL A 118 7.58 4.43 -10.05
C VAL A 118 8.43 5.33 -10.95
N ARG A 119 8.25 5.25 -12.29
CA ARG A 119 9.05 6.03 -13.24
C ARG A 119 8.53 7.45 -13.49
N GLN A 120 7.24 7.68 -13.32
CA GLN A 120 6.57 8.90 -13.79
C GLN A 120 5.97 9.73 -12.66
N SER A 121 5.76 9.15 -11.47
CA SER A 121 5.18 9.89 -10.36
C SER A 121 6.18 10.86 -9.70
N GLN A 122 5.62 11.80 -8.95
CA GLN A 122 6.44 12.69 -8.10
C GLN A 122 6.98 11.92 -6.89
N PRO A 123 8.11 12.33 -6.31
CA PRO A 123 8.75 11.62 -5.19
C PRO A 123 7.88 11.43 -3.93
N SER A 124 6.90 12.33 -3.68
CA SER A 124 5.86 12.11 -2.66
C SER A 124 4.51 12.08 -3.36
N SER A 125 3.98 10.88 -3.56
CA SER A 125 2.74 10.69 -4.30
C SER A 125 1.97 9.45 -3.84
N PHE A 126 0.65 9.47 -4.07
CA PHE A 126 -0.23 8.32 -3.90
C PHE A 126 -0.83 7.91 -5.24
N ALA A 127 -0.81 6.63 -5.53
CA ALA A 127 -1.55 6.09 -6.65
C ALA A 127 -3.05 6.12 -6.35
N VAL A 128 -3.82 6.64 -7.30
CA VAL A 128 -5.28 6.76 -7.19
C VAL A 128 -5.96 6.22 -8.44
N THR A 129 -7.12 5.60 -8.25
CA THR A 129 -7.99 5.12 -9.33
C THR A 129 -9.37 5.80 -9.25
N PRO A 130 -10.08 5.97 -10.36
CA PRO A 130 -11.46 6.47 -10.32
C PRO A 130 -12.36 5.60 -9.44
N VAL A 131 -13.18 6.24 -8.63
CA VAL A 131 -14.16 5.59 -7.75
C VAL A 131 -15.43 6.42 -7.68
N ASP A 132 -16.57 5.79 -7.37
CA ASP A 132 -17.81 6.49 -7.10
C ASP A 132 -17.69 7.33 -5.81
N ILE A 133 -18.15 8.57 -5.85
CA ILE A 133 -18.13 9.47 -4.69
C ILE A 133 -18.97 8.93 -3.52
N ASP A 134 -20.00 8.15 -3.83
CA ASP A 134 -20.92 7.56 -2.86
C ASP A 134 -20.47 6.18 -2.36
N ASP A 135 -19.33 5.66 -2.83
CA ASP A 135 -18.74 4.43 -2.28
C ASP A 135 -18.18 4.69 -0.87
N THR A 136 -18.83 4.14 0.14
CA THR A 136 -18.45 4.32 1.55
C THR A 136 -17.30 3.43 2.00
N GLU A 137 -16.95 2.37 1.26
CA GLU A 137 -15.83 1.48 1.60
C GLU A 137 -14.49 2.03 1.09
N ALA A 138 -14.51 2.83 0.02
CA ALA A 138 -13.33 3.39 -0.60
C ALA A 138 -12.62 4.44 0.27
N THR A 139 -11.30 4.47 0.20
CA THR A 139 -10.48 5.56 0.74
C THR A 139 -10.39 6.70 -0.29
N LYS A 140 -11.26 7.70 -0.17
CA LYS A 140 -11.31 8.85 -1.07
C LYS A 140 -10.17 9.81 -0.83
N VAL A 141 -9.52 10.24 -1.90
CA VAL A 141 -8.42 11.22 -1.88
C VAL A 141 -8.93 12.58 -2.32
N LEU A 142 -8.86 13.56 -1.43
CA LEU A 142 -9.30 14.93 -1.66
C LEU A 142 -8.12 15.85 -1.96
N LEU A 143 -8.31 16.75 -2.94
CA LEU A 143 -7.29 17.68 -3.42
C LEU A 143 -7.61 19.12 -3.08
N ARG A 144 -6.58 19.90 -2.83
CA ARG A 144 -6.62 21.37 -2.83
C ARG A 144 -6.64 21.89 -4.27
N ASP A 145 -6.87 23.20 -4.45
CA ASP A 145 -6.86 23.87 -5.76
C ASP A 145 -5.52 23.75 -6.48
N ASP A 146 -4.40 23.63 -5.75
CA ASP A 146 -3.05 23.44 -6.29
C ASP A 146 -2.74 21.98 -6.68
N GLN A 147 -3.75 21.11 -6.64
CA GLN A 147 -3.67 19.68 -6.94
C GLN A 147 -2.81 18.88 -5.96
N THR A 148 -2.49 19.41 -4.79
CA THR A 148 -1.90 18.63 -3.70
C THR A 148 -2.98 17.89 -2.91
N ILE A 149 -2.62 16.76 -2.30
CA ILE A 149 -3.54 15.99 -1.46
C ILE A 149 -3.84 16.79 -0.19
N ALA A 150 -5.12 17.05 0.05
CA ALA A 150 -5.62 17.71 1.25
C ALA A 150 -5.88 16.73 2.37
N SER A 151 -6.57 15.63 2.06
CA SER A 151 -6.94 14.59 3.04
C SER A 151 -7.33 13.28 2.39
N PHE A 152 -7.32 12.24 3.21
CA PHE A 152 -7.89 10.92 2.95
C PHE A 152 -9.16 10.75 3.77
N VAL A 153 -10.24 10.33 3.12
CA VAL A 153 -11.53 10.07 3.77
C VAL A 153 -11.86 8.60 3.60
N THR A 154 -11.78 7.84 4.70
CA THR A 154 -11.97 6.38 4.68
C THR A 154 -13.24 5.98 5.42
N LYS A 155 -13.97 5.00 4.87
CA LYS A 155 -15.14 4.33 5.45
C LYS A 155 -16.27 5.28 5.90
N ARG A 156 -16.52 6.32 5.15
CA ARG A 156 -17.65 7.24 5.35
C ARG A 156 -17.95 8.06 4.09
N ASP A 157 -19.11 8.66 4.07
CA ASP A 157 -19.45 9.69 3.08
C ASP A 157 -18.62 10.96 3.25
N LEU A 158 -18.48 11.72 2.17
CA LEU A 158 -17.97 13.07 2.22
C LEU A 158 -19.02 14.01 2.83
N THR A 159 -18.58 14.91 3.71
CA THR A 159 -19.45 15.98 4.21
C THR A 159 -19.70 17.02 3.10
N GLU A 160 -20.77 17.81 3.23
CA GLU A 160 -21.06 18.90 2.27
C GLU A 160 -19.95 19.97 2.27
N GLU A 161 -19.28 20.18 3.39
CA GLU A 161 -18.12 21.05 3.47
C GLU A 161 -16.95 20.49 2.64
N GLU A 162 -16.63 19.20 2.77
CA GLU A 162 -15.58 18.55 1.99
C GLU A 162 -15.87 18.59 0.49
N LYS A 163 -17.12 18.27 0.09
CA LYS A 163 -17.56 18.36 -1.31
C LYS A 163 -17.47 19.78 -1.90
N SER A 164 -17.71 20.80 -1.07
CA SER A 164 -17.65 22.20 -1.51
C SER A 164 -16.23 22.76 -1.56
N LYS A 165 -15.32 22.24 -0.73
CA LYS A 165 -13.97 22.78 -0.52
C LYS A 165 -12.89 22.09 -1.31
N PHE A 166 -13.07 20.81 -1.64
CA PHE A 166 -12.03 19.98 -2.24
C PHE A 166 -12.51 19.29 -3.52
N HIS A 167 -11.56 18.93 -4.38
CA HIS A 167 -11.80 18.08 -5.53
C HIS A 167 -11.45 16.63 -5.19
N MET A 168 -12.24 15.66 -5.60
CA MET A 168 -11.94 14.24 -5.42
C MET A 168 -11.03 13.76 -6.56
N ALA A 169 -9.86 13.20 -6.20
CA ALA A 169 -8.95 12.59 -7.17
C ALA A 169 -9.34 11.16 -7.54
N GLY A 170 -9.97 10.46 -6.61
CA GLY A 170 -10.31 9.04 -6.72
C GLY A 170 -10.07 8.33 -5.39
N GLU A 171 -9.86 7.03 -5.46
CA GLU A 171 -9.52 6.14 -4.35
C GLU A 171 -8.03 5.86 -4.28
N ALA A 172 -7.44 5.87 -3.09
CA ALA A 172 -6.08 5.39 -2.86
C ALA A 172 -6.02 3.86 -2.98
N ILE A 173 -5.06 3.33 -3.74
CA ILE A 173 -4.98 1.90 -4.09
C ILE A 173 -3.79 1.17 -3.45
N GLY A 174 -3.42 1.53 -2.22
CA GLY A 174 -2.47 0.76 -1.43
C GLY A 174 -1.01 0.77 -1.92
N PHE A 175 -0.59 1.71 -2.79
CA PHE A 175 0.82 1.99 -3.00
C PHE A 175 1.12 3.48 -3.19
N PHE A 176 2.21 3.92 -2.58
CA PHE A 176 2.61 5.31 -2.57
C PHE A 176 4.13 5.48 -2.45
N MET A 177 4.63 6.61 -2.90
CA MET A 177 6.04 6.98 -2.80
C MET A 177 6.25 8.09 -1.79
N LEU A 178 7.34 8.00 -1.04
CA LEU A 178 7.74 9.00 -0.05
C LEU A 178 9.18 9.42 -0.24
N THR A 179 9.43 10.73 -0.15
CA THR A 179 10.80 11.22 0.06
C THR A 179 11.28 10.84 1.46
N GLN A 180 12.59 10.83 1.65
CA GLN A 180 13.19 10.67 2.97
C GLN A 180 12.66 11.70 4.00
N ALA A 181 12.44 12.95 3.57
CA ALA A 181 11.92 13.99 4.45
C ALA A 181 10.49 13.69 4.90
N THR A 182 9.61 13.30 3.97
CA THR A 182 8.22 12.93 4.30
C THR A 182 8.17 11.70 5.20
N ALA A 183 9.00 10.69 4.93
CA ALA A 183 9.09 9.48 5.75
C ALA A 183 9.58 9.79 7.18
N ARG A 184 10.59 10.66 7.34
CA ARG A 184 11.05 11.11 8.66
C ARG A 184 9.96 11.88 9.40
N ASN A 185 9.29 12.84 8.76
CA ASN A 185 8.20 13.59 9.38
C ASN A 185 7.08 12.67 9.88
N LEU A 186 6.76 11.60 9.12
CA LEU A 186 5.76 10.61 9.52
C LEU A 186 6.22 9.82 10.76
N VAL A 187 7.46 9.33 10.76
CA VAL A 187 8.02 8.59 11.91
C VAL A 187 8.07 9.48 13.15
N ASP A 188 8.55 10.73 13.02
CA ASP A 188 8.67 11.69 14.11
C ASP A 188 7.30 12.07 14.67
N LEU A 189 6.27 12.21 13.81
CA LEU A 189 4.90 12.47 14.24
C LEU A 189 4.35 11.28 15.02
N TYR A 190 4.53 10.07 14.49
CA TYR A 190 4.10 8.86 15.19
C TYR A 190 4.75 8.75 16.58
N ASP A 191 6.06 8.97 16.69
CA ASP A 191 6.79 8.86 17.96
C ASP A 191 6.33 9.88 19.00
N ARG A 192 5.91 11.07 18.57
CA ARG A 192 5.35 12.09 19.46
C ARG A 192 3.92 11.79 19.90
N GLU A 193 3.13 11.13 19.07
CA GLU A 193 1.69 10.93 19.26
C GLU A 193 1.28 9.46 19.13
N GLU A 194 2.15 8.49 19.55
CA GLU A 194 1.91 7.06 19.39
C GLU A 194 0.51 6.64 19.85
N ALA A 195 0.08 7.12 21.03
CA ALA A 195 -1.22 6.75 21.58
C ALA A 195 -2.40 7.12 20.66
N ARG A 196 -2.25 8.15 19.81
CA ARG A 196 -3.25 8.57 18.83
C ARG A 196 -3.26 7.68 17.59
N PHE A 197 -2.09 7.21 17.16
CA PHE A 197 -1.92 6.54 15.87
C PHE A 197 -1.72 5.03 15.97
N ILE A 198 -1.53 4.48 17.17
CA ILE A 198 -1.19 3.05 17.35
C ILE A 198 -2.24 2.08 16.77
N GLN A 199 -3.51 2.44 16.80
CA GLN A 199 -4.61 1.67 16.24
C GLN A 199 -5.13 2.24 14.91
N ALA A 200 -4.52 3.31 14.42
CA ALA A 200 -4.97 3.99 13.21
C ALA A 200 -4.53 3.27 11.94
N LEU A 201 -5.32 3.43 10.89
CA LEU A 201 -4.89 3.17 9.53
C LEU A 201 -3.93 4.28 9.06
N TRP A 202 -3.03 3.97 8.12
CA TRP A 202 -2.01 4.92 7.66
C TRP A 202 -2.62 6.21 7.06
N GLU A 203 -3.83 6.18 6.53
CA GLU A 203 -4.55 7.34 6.01
C GLU A 203 -4.72 8.43 7.08
N ILE A 204 -4.93 8.02 8.33
CA ILE A 204 -5.19 8.94 9.43
C ILE A 204 -3.94 9.77 9.77
N ILE A 205 -2.77 9.14 9.81
CA ILE A 205 -1.53 9.88 10.06
C ILE A 205 -1.15 10.76 8.86
N PHE A 206 -1.47 10.33 7.63
CA PHE A 206 -1.24 11.13 6.44
C PHE A 206 -2.10 12.40 6.40
N ASN A 207 -3.29 12.43 7.01
CA ASN A 207 -4.08 13.64 7.12
C ASN A 207 -3.37 14.77 7.88
N GLU A 208 -2.48 14.42 8.81
CA GLU A 208 -1.60 15.41 9.46
C GLU A 208 -0.39 15.77 8.59
N ILE A 209 0.19 14.77 7.94
CA ILE A 209 1.38 14.92 7.10
C ILE A 209 1.10 15.83 5.89
N THR A 210 -0.08 15.72 5.25
CA THR A 210 -0.46 16.51 4.07
C THR A 210 -0.54 18.01 4.35
N SER A 211 -0.68 18.43 5.62
CA SER A 211 -0.71 19.86 6.00
C SER A 211 0.67 20.52 5.91
N HIS A 212 1.76 19.75 5.95
CA HIS A 212 3.13 20.23 6.00
C HIS A 212 4.05 19.65 4.90
N ASN A 213 3.52 18.73 4.10
CA ASN A 213 4.27 18.07 3.03
C ASN A 213 3.46 18.12 1.73
N GLU A 214 4.11 18.50 0.65
CA GLU A 214 3.53 18.44 -0.68
C GLU A 214 3.47 16.99 -1.13
N ILE A 215 2.26 16.45 -1.24
CA ILE A 215 1.98 15.09 -1.72
C ILE A 215 0.98 15.21 -2.86
N ARG A 216 1.22 14.51 -3.98
CA ARG A 216 0.39 14.59 -5.18
C ARG A 216 -0.26 13.25 -5.52
N PRO A 217 -1.47 13.25 -6.10
CA PRO A 217 -2.02 12.04 -6.66
C PRO A 217 -1.31 11.65 -7.96
N TYR A 218 -1.22 10.36 -8.21
CA TYR A 218 -0.87 9.80 -9.52
C TYR A 218 -2.05 8.97 -10.02
N ALA A 219 -2.74 9.49 -11.04
CA ALA A 219 -3.93 8.83 -11.56
C ALA A 219 -3.59 7.57 -12.35
N ILE A 220 -4.20 6.46 -11.98
CA ILE A 220 -4.16 5.19 -12.70
C ILE A 220 -5.51 4.99 -13.39
N ALA A 221 -5.49 4.54 -14.64
CA ALA A 221 -6.71 4.24 -15.37
C ALA A 221 -7.53 3.14 -14.65
N SER A 222 -8.85 3.25 -14.70
CA SER A 222 -9.76 2.27 -14.11
C SER A 222 -9.53 0.85 -14.66
N GLY A 223 -9.80 -0.16 -13.82
CA GLY A 223 -9.83 -1.57 -14.22
C GLY A 223 -8.49 -2.29 -14.22
N GLY A 224 -7.47 -1.76 -13.53
CA GLY A 224 -6.17 -2.40 -13.48
C GLY A 224 -5.73 -2.89 -12.10
N CYS A 225 -6.27 -2.34 -11.01
CA CYS A 225 -5.88 -2.67 -9.65
C CYS A 225 -7.09 -3.17 -8.85
N ILE A 226 -6.85 -4.15 -7.98
CA ILE A 226 -7.86 -4.66 -7.07
C ILE A 226 -7.22 -5.00 -5.72
N GLU A 227 -7.78 -4.50 -4.64
CA GLU A 227 -7.46 -4.92 -3.28
C GLU A 227 -8.25 -6.20 -2.97
N ILE A 228 -7.58 -7.21 -2.44
CA ILE A 228 -8.18 -8.51 -2.19
C ILE A 228 -8.47 -8.65 -0.71
N ASP A 229 -9.68 -8.35 -0.31
CA ASP A 229 -10.13 -8.42 1.08
C ASP A 229 -11.08 -9.58 1.36
N THR A 230 -11.87 -9.96 0.36
CA THR A 230 -12.89 -10.98 0.45
C THR A 230 -12.67 -12.10 -0.57
N GLN A 231 -13.41 -13.18 -0.44
CA GLN A 231 -13.42 -14.26 -1.45
C GLN A 231 -13.93 -13.74 -2.81
N GLN A 232 -14.86 -12.79 -2.82
CA GLN A 232 -15.38 -12.19 -4.05
C GLN A 232 -14.29 -11.39 -4.78
N ASP A 233 -13.51 -10.60 -4.04
CA ASP A 233 -12.38 -9.84 -4.62
C ASP A 233 -11.34 -10.79 -5.21
N TYR A 234 -11.06 -11.90 -4.52
CA TYR A 234 -10.13 -12.92 -5.04
C TYR A 234 -10.64 -13.57 -6.34
N GLU A 235 -11.92 -13.89 -6.42
CA GLU A 235 -12.52 -14.44 -7.64
C GLU A 235 -12.48 -13.41 -8.80
N GLU A 236 -12.68 -12.13 -8.52
CA GLU A 236 -12.52 -11.07 -9.49
C GLU A 236 -11.05 -10.93 -9.90
N ALA A 237 -10.14 -10.90 -8.96
CA ALA A 237 -8.71 -10.86 -9.20
C ALA A 237 -8.22 -12.02 -10.10
N LEU A 238 -8.75 -13.23 -9.91
CA LEU A 238 -8.46 -14.37 -10.77
C LEU A 238 -8.95 -14.17 -12.22
N ARG A 239 -10.08 -13.49 -12.41
CA ARG A 239 -10.57 -13.12 -13.76
C ARG A 239 -9.67 -12.07 -14.42
N MET A 240 -9.09 -11.16 -13.64
CA MET A 240 -8.19 -10.11 -14.13
C MET A 240 -6.77 -10.64 -14.43
N TYR A 241 -6.35 -11.71 -13.80
CA TYR A 241 -4.98 -12.23 -13.89
C TYR A 241 -4.48 -12.51 -15.32
N PRO A 242 -5.26 -13.08 -16.25
CA PRO A 242 -4.81 -13.32 -17.62
C PRO A 242 -4.34 -12.03 -18.32
N PHE A 243 -5.03 -10.91 -18.11
CA PHE A 243 -4.65 -9.60 -18.66
C PHE A 243 -3.36 -9.05 -18.06
N GLN A 244 -3.02 -9.48 -16.86
CA GLN A 244 -1.84 -9.00 -16.14
C GLN A 244 -0.60 -9.84 -16.41
N ALA A 245 -0.77 -11.11 -16.81
CA ALA A 245 0.32 -12.00 -17.20
C ALA A 245 0.90 -11.66 -18.59
N GLU A 246 0.07 -11.09 -19.48
CA GLU A 246 0.46 -10.79 -20.87
C GLU A 246 1.24 -9.45 -21.02
N ASN A 247 1.25 -8.59 -20.01
CA ASN A 247 1.97 -7.31 -20.02
C ASN A 247 3.39 -7.42 -19.41
N HIS A 248 4.20 -8.32 -19.98
CA HIS A 248 5.63 -8.46 -19.63
C HIS A 248 6.51 -7.40 -20.26
#